data_3f8885b5996fa3baf04272921a9003e8
#
_entry.id   3f8885b5996fa3baf04272921a9003e8
#
_cell.length_a   1.000
_cell.length_b   1.000
_cell.length_c   1.000
_cell.angle_alpha   90.00
_cell.angle_beta   90.00
_cell.angle_gamma   90.00
#
_symmetry.space_group_name_H-M   'P 1'
#
loop_
_entity.id
_entity.type
_entity.pdbx_description
1 polymer ?
#
loop_
_entity_poly.entity_id
_entity_poly.type
_entity_poly.pdbx_seq_one_letter_code
_entity_poly.pdbx_strand_id
1 'polypeptide(L)'
;MHGKFQMNSQKTLLIGLLVTATAIVLFETGTLRLDQNTFQAQAGMANMVLEKSGERAVIKAGTPIFIESRTGNSLAGNLVGVESGTIFFKDLKDDKTLPFAISDVRRLVHGEPRAIGKYFFKGLKYGAIGGVAGVTALWLLVITDDNSFDPIEAYPFCVGFVSMFTVPAGALGGLIKGAIKQGRAIEYIVGPNDWQIVQ
;
A
#
# COMPACT_ATOMS: atom_id res chain seq x y z
N MET A 1 29.28 47.15 7.34
CA MET A 1 28.48 46.14 8.07
C MET A 1 27.86 45.13 7.11
N HIS A 2 28.67 44.29 6.40
CA HIS A 2 28.15 43.40 5.36
C HIS A 2 28.53 41.92 5.49
N GLY A 3 29.01 41.47 6.66
CA GLY A 3 29.60 40.14 6.78
C GLY A 3 28.76 39.04 7.44
N LYS A 4 27.54 39.31 7.94
CA LYS A 4 26.75 38.32 8.70
C LYS A 4 25.63 37.60 7.92
N PHE A 5 25.32 38.05 6.70
CA PHE A 5 24.12 37.58 5.98
C PHE A 5 24.31 36.30 5.16
N GLN A 6 25.55 35.99 4.72
CA GLN A 6 25.79 34.81 3.86
C GLN A 6 25.79 33.45 4.62
N MET A 7 26.05 33.45 5.92
CA MET A 7 26.21 32.19 6.67
C MET A 7 24.86 31.55 7.07
N ASN A 8 23.75 32.29 7.06
CA ASN A 8 22.43 31.75 7.42
C ASN A 8 21.76 31.01 6.26
N SER A 9 21.92 31.47 5.02
CA SER A 9 21.27 30.87 3.85
C SER A 9 21.72 29.43 3.60
N GLN A 10 22.99 29.11 3.72
CA GLN A 10 23.49 27.75 3.52
C GLN A 10 23.03 26.78 4.62
N LYS A 11 22.99 27.23 5.87
CA LYS A 11 22.49 26.42 6.99
C LYS A 11 20.99 26.13 6.85
N THR A 12 20.21 27.10 6.38
CA THR A 12 18.77 26.96 6.15
C THR A 12 18.49 25.97 5.02
N LEU A 13 19.28 26.03 3.95
CA LEU A 13 19.15 25.09 2.81
C LEU A 13 19.51 23.64 3.22
N LEU A 14 20.52 23.49 4.07
CA LEU A 14 20.94 22.18 4.59
C LEU A 14 19.88 21.56 5.50
N ILE A 15 19.24 22.37 6.36
CA ILE A 15 18.16 21.93 7.25
C ILE A 15 16.92 21.54 6.42
N GLY A 16 16.57 22.33 5.39
CA GLY A 16 15.46 21.99 4.48
C GLY A 16 15.69 20.66 3.75
N LEU A 17 16.90 20.44 3.26
CA LEU A 17 17.28 19.17 2.60
C LEU A 17 17.27 17.99 3.57
N LEU A 18 17.69 18.21 4.82
CA LEU A 18 17.69 17.17 5.85
C LEU A 18 16.26 16.80 6.29
N VAL A 19 15.36 17.79 6.41
CA VAL A 19 13.94 17.55 6.77
C VAL A 19 13.21 16.82 5.65
N THR A 20 13.46 17.18 4.38
CA THR A 20 12.86 16.46 3.24
C THR A 20 13.42 15.05 3.10
N ALA A 21 14.72 14.86 3.29
CA ALA A 21 15.36 13.54 3.25
C ALA A 21 14.86 12.64 4.41
N THR A 22 14.73 13.19 5.62
CA THR A 22 14.17 12.45 6.78
C THR A 22 12.69 12.13 6.60
N ALA A 23 11.90 13.02 6.00
CA ALA A 23 10.49 12.76 5.70
C ALA A 23 10.34 11.64 4.66
N ILE A 24 11.20 11.59 3.64
CA ILE A 24 11.23 10.52 2.63
C ILE A 24 11.64 9.19 3.28
N VAL A 25 12.69 9.18 4.10
CA VAL A 25 13.17 7.96 4.78
C VAL A 25 12.15 7.45 5.79
N LEU A 26 11.52 8.32 6.59
CA LEU A 26 10.45 7.93 7.51
C LEU A 26 9.21 7.42 6.77
N PHE A 27 8.96 7.94 5.57
CA PHE A 27 7.87 7.49 4.72
C PHE A 27 8.13 6.09 4.16
N GLU A 28 9.34 5.81 3.69
CA GLU A 28 9.70 4.47 3.20
C GLU A 28 9.81 3.43 4.33
N THR A 29 10.41 3.78 5.46
CA THR A 29 10.53 2.86 6.61
C THR A 29 9.21 2.64 7.33
N GLY A 30 8.34 3.65 7.40
CA GLY A 30 6.99 3.52 7.98
C GLY A 30 6.07 2.58 7.18
N THR A 31 6.19 2.57 5.84
CA THR A 31 5.41 1.66 5.00
C THR A 31 5.91 0.23 5.01
N LEU A 32 7.20 0.01 5.32
CA LEU A 32 7.80 -1.33 5.41
C LEU A 32 7.58 -2.00 6.78
N ARG A 33 7.46 -1.24 7.86
CA ARG A 33 7.31 -1.80 9.22
C ARG A 33 5.88 -2.22 9.60
N LEU A 34 4.86 -1.66 8.97
CA LEU A 34 3.47 -2.00 9.28
C LEU A 34 3.04 -3.37 8.76
N ASP A 35 3.76 -3.93 7.77
CA ASP A 35 3.42 -5.24 7.20
C ASP A 35 4.13 -6.43 7.86
N GLN A 36 5.15 -6.22 8.70
CA GLN A 36 5.95 -7.33 9.25
C GLN A 36 5.55 -7.80 10.66
N ASN A 37 4.86 -6.99 11.44
CA ASN A 37 4.62 -7.32 12.86
C ASN A 37 3.25 -7.95 13.18
N THR A 38 2.40 -8.20 12.19
CA THR A 38 1.09 -8.86 12.43
C THR A 38 1.10 -10.36 12.10
N PHE A 39 2.21 -10.91 11.64
CA PHE A 39 2.35 -12.32 11.29
C PHE A 39 3.18 -13.13 12.27
N GLN A 40 3.04 -12.90 13.55
CA GLN A 40 3.39 -13.98 14.48
C GLN A 40 2.29 -15.03 14.47
N ALA A 41 2.48 -15.98 13.55
CA ALA A 41 2.20 -17.40 13.67
C ALA A 41 1.10 -17.80 14.66
N GLN A 42 -0.10 -18.02 14.17
CA GLN A 42 -0.78 -19.23 14.62
C GLN A 42 0.02 -20.41 14.05
N ALA A 43 0.99 -20.86 14.83
CA ALA A 43 1.80 -22.04 14.54
C ALA A 43 0.86 -23.23 14.44
N GLY A 44 0.69 -23.78 13.25
CA GLY A 44 -0.09 -24.99 13.02
C GLY A 44 -0.93 -25.02 11.74
N MET A 45 -1.23 -23.90 11.12
CA MET A 45 -2.05 -23.92 9.90
C MET A 45 -1.19 -24.13 8.65
N ALA A 46 -1.61 -25.10 7.83
CA ALA A 46 -0.88 -25.49 6.64
C ALA A 46 -1.07 -24.48 5.50
N ASN A 47 -0.04 -24.34 4.66
CA ASN A 47 -0.15 -23.64 3.39
C ASN A 47 -1.25 -24.27 2.53
N MET A 48 -1.93 -23.48 1.72
CA MET A 48 -2.89 -24.03 0.75
C MET A 48 -2.14 -24.60 -0.44
N VAL A 49 -2.43 -25.83 -0.76
CA VAL A 49 -1.88 -26.52 -1.94
C VAL A 49 -2.98 -26.73 -2.97
N LEU A 50 -2.70 -26.35 -4.20
CA LEU A 50 -3.59 -26.61 -5.34
C LEU A 50 -2.88 -27.58 -6.28
N GLU A 51 -3.63 -28.54 -6.81
CA GLU A 51 -3.15 -29.52 -7.79
C GLU A 51 -4.06 -29.57 -9.01
N LYS A 52 -3.47 -29.66 -10.19
CA LYS A 52 -4.16 -29.88 -11.48
C LYS A 52 -3.25 -30.67 -12.39
N SER A 53 -3.68 -31.85 -12.81
CA SER A 53 -2.99 -32.67 -13.83
C SER A 53 -1.49 -32.86 -13.58
N GLY A 54 -1.09 -32.97 -12.32
CA GLY A 54 0.32 -33.12 -11.92
C GLY A 54 1.06 -31.78 -11.68
N GLU A 55 0.47 -30.66 -12.02
CA GLU A 55 0.97 -29.35 -11.61
C GLU A 55 0.58 -29.05 -10.16
N ARG A 56 1.49 -28.44 -9.42
CA ARG A 56 1.27 -28.11 -8.02
C ARG A 56 1.59 -26.62 -7.76
N ALA A 57 0.65 -25.92 -7.15
CA ALA A 57 0.83 -24.56 -6.71
C ALA A 57 0.67 -24.47 -5.18
N VAL A 58 1.56 -23.73 -4.54
CA VAL A 58 1.54 -23.55 -3.08
C VAL A 58 1.30 -22.07 -2.77
N ILE A 59 0.22 -21.77 -2.07
CA ILE A 59 -0.11 -20.45 -1.56
C ILE A 59 0.24 -20.41 -0.08
N LYS A 60 1.18 -19.56 0.27
CA LYS A 60 1.66 -19.42 1.65
C LYS A 60 0.64 -18.68 2.52
N ALA A 61 0.55 -19.06 3.78
CA ALA A 61 -0.18 -18.27 4.78
C ALA A 61 0.32 -16.82 4.78
N GLY A 62 -0.58 -15.87 5.03
CA GLY A 62 -0.31 -14.45 4.97
C GLY A 62 -0.48 -13.81 3.60
N THR A 63 -0.62 -14.60 2.54
CA THR A 63 -0.78 -14.06 1.20
C THR A 63 -2.20 -13.54 0.98
N PRO A 64 -2.37 -12.38 0.30
CA PRO A 64 -3.69 -11.92 -0.07
C PRO A 64 -4.33 -12.85 -1.08
N ILE A 65 -5.55 -13.27 -0.79
CA ILE A 65 -6.38 -14.12 -1.63
C ILE A 65 -7.75 -13.48 -1.86
N PHE A 66 -8.32 -13.76 -3.01
CA PHE A 66 -9.69 -13.43 -3.34
C PHE A 66 -10.40 -14.74 -3.71
N ILE A 67 -11.51 -15.02 -3.04
CA ILE A 67 -12.30 -16.22 -3.23
C ILE A 67 -13.66 -15.83 -3.78
N GLU A 68 -14.07 -16.49 -4.85
CA GLU A 68 -15.42 -16.43 -5.41
C GLU A 68 -16.13 -17.75 -5.14
N SER A 69 -17.29 -17.64 -4.47
CA SER A 69 -18.14 -18.78 -4.19
C SER A 69 -18.90 -19.24 -5.45
N ARG A 70 -19.33 -20.49 -5.46
CA ARG A 70 -20.29 -21.01 -6.44
C ARG A 70 -21.62 -20.28 -6.43
N THR A 71 -22.00 -19.66 -5.31
CA THR A 71 -23.22 -18.83 -5.16
C THR A 71 -23.02 -17.39 -5.65
N GLY A 72 -21.82 -17.04 -6.16
CA GLY A 72 -21.51 -15.70 -6.67
C GLY A 72 -21.02 -14.69 -5.61
N ASN A 73 -20.99 -15.07 -4.35
CA ASN A 73 -20.41 -14.22 -3.30
C ASN A 73 -18.89 -14.16 -3.44
N SER A 74 -18.32 -12.98 -3.22
CA SER A 74 -16.88 -12.78 -3.30
C SER A 74 -16.33 -12.22 -2.02
N LEU A 75 -15.23 -12.80 -1.55
CA LEU A 75 -14.54 -12.45 -0.31
C LEU A 75 -13.07 -12.19 -0.60
N ALA A 76 -12.49 -11.19 0.08
CA ALA A 76 -11.08 -10.83 -0.06
C ALA A 76 -10.45 -10.76 1.32
N GLY A 77 -9.31 -11.40 1.49
CA GLY A 77 -8.60 -11.44 2.76
C GLY A 77 -7.18 -11.96 2.61
N ASN A 78 -6.52 -12.13 3.75
CA ASN A 78 -5.22 -12.81 3.78
C ASN A 78 -5.44 -14.26 4.22
N LEU A 79 -4.83 -15.20 3.49
CA LEU A 79 -4.88 -16.62 3.85
C LEU A 79 -4.27 -16.83 5.24
N VAL A 80 -5.01 -17.43 6.14
CA VAL A 80 -4.52 -17.86 7.45
C VAL A 80 -4.02 -19.29 7.36
N GLY A 81 -4.79 -20.17 6.71
CA GLY A 81 -4.43 -21.55 6.48
C GLY A 81 -5.59 -22.38 5.97
N VAL A 82 -5.35 -23.68 5.81
CA VAL A 82 -6.37 -24.66 5.40
C VAL A 82 -6.36 -25.80 6.41
N GLU A 83 -7.52 -26.19 6.87
CA GLU A 83 -7.70 -27.31 7.80
C GLU A 83 -9.04 -27.98 7.56
N SER A 84 -9.02 -29.31 7.50
CA SER A 84 -10.26 -30.15 7.45
C SER A 84 -11.28 -29.72 6.40
N GLY A 85 -10.83 -29.38 5.18
CA GLY A 85 -11.72 -28.96 4.10
C GLY A 85 -12.22 -27.51 4.20
N THR A 86 -11.64 -26.73 5.09
CA THR A 86 -12.02 -25.32 5.33
C THR A 86 -10.82 -24.42 5.13
N ILE A 87 -11.01 -23.34 4.40
CA ILE A 87 -10.05 -22.25 4.23
C ILE A 87 -10.34 -21.24 5.32
N PHE A 88 -9.33 -20.89 6.08
CA PHE A 88 -9.39 -19.79 7.03
C PHE A 88 -8.69 -18.58 6.42
N PHE A 89 -9.38 -17.45 6.35
CA PHE A 89 -8.81 -16.20 5.86
C PHE A 89 -9.21 -15.05 6.77
N LYS A 90 -8.32 -14.08 6.87
CA LYS A 90 -8.50 -12.88 7.66
C LYS A 90 -9.10 -11.79 6.76
N ASP A 91 -10.33 -11.36 7.05
CA ASP A 91 -11.00 -10.29 6.30
C ASP A 91 -10.20 -8.98 6.43
N LEU A 92 -10.02 -8.29 5.31
CA LEU A 92 -9.32 -7.01 5.26
C LEU A 92 -10.12 -5.86 5.89
N LYS A 93 -11.44 -6.02 6.09
CA LYS A 93 -12.30 -4.98 6.65
C LYS A 93 -12.38 -5.07 8.17
N ASP A 94 -12.70 -6.24 8.68
CA ASP A 94 -13.07 -6.44 10.08
C ASP A 94 -11.95 -7.07 10.91
N ASP A 95 -10.83 -7.41 10.30
CA ASP A 95 -9.68 -8.08 10.94
C ASP A 95 -10.06 -9.44 11.59
N LYS A 96 -11.23 -9.99 11.21
CA LYS A 96 -11.74 -11.26 11.72
C LYS A 96 -11.33 -12.41 10.83
N THR A 97 -11.01 -13.55 11.46
CA THR A 97 -10.80 -14.80 10.74
C THR A 97 -12.14 -15.42 10.40
N LEU A 98 -12.39 -15.64 9.12
CA LEU A 98 -13.63 -16.23 8.61
C LEU A 98 -13.31 -17.60 8.01
N PRO A 99 -14.11 -18.63 8.32
CA PRO A 99 -14.04 -19.94 7.67
C PRO A 99 -14.77 -19.92 6.33
N PHE A 100 -14.23 -20.62 5.34
CA PHE A 100 -14.84 -20.80 4.04
C PHE A 100 -14.67 -22.25 3.57
N ALA A 101 -15.75 -22.95 3.26
CA ALA A 101 -15.70 -24.33 2.84
C ALA A 101 -15.04 -24.46 1.46
N ILE A 102 -14.09 -25.39 1.29
CA ILE A 102 -13.44 -25.66 0.01
C ILE A 102 -14.42 -26.07 -1.07
N SER A 103 -15.49 -26.82 -0.71
CA SER A 103 -16.56 -27.25 -1.63
C SER A 103 -17.27 -26.09 -2.30
N ASP A 104 -17.31 -24.93 -1.66
CA ASP A 104 -18.01 -23.76 -2.16
C ASP A 104 -17.14 -22.85 -3.03
N VAL A 105 -15.84 -23.14 -3.11
CA VAL A 105 -14.93 -22.37 -3.94
C VAL A 105 -15.18 -22.67 -5.42
N ARG A 106 -15.45 -21.62 -6.19
CA ARG A 106 -15.52 -21.68 -7.66
C ARG A 106 -14.20 -21.17 -8.26
N ARG A 107 -13.70 -20.07 -7.72
CA ARG A 107 -12.54 -19.36 -8.24
C ARG A 107 -11.72 -18.82 -7.08
N LEU A 108 -10.43 -18.98 -7.21
CA LEU A 108 -9.46 -18.44 -6.25
C LEU A 108 -8.45 -17.60 -7.01
N VAL A 109 -8.22 -16.38 -6.54
CA VAL A 109 -7.17 -15.53 -7.09
C VAL A 109 -6.13 -15.30 -6.00
N HIS A 110 -4.90 -15.69 -6.30
CA HIS A 110 -3.75 -15.45 -5.47
C HIS A 110 -3.13 -14.09 -5.82
N GLY A 111 -3.08 -13.16 -4.88
CA GLY A 111 -2.60 -11.80 -5.09
C GLY A 111 -3.70 -10.75 -4.95
N GLU A 112 -3.45 -9.55 -5.47
CA GLU A 112 -4.38 -8.41 -5.37
C GLU A 112 -5.04 -8.10 -6.73
N PRO A 113 -6.15 -8.77 -7.11
CA PRO A 113 -6.76 -8.60 -8.44
C PRO A 113 -7.32 -7.19 -8.70
N ARG A 114 -7.56 -6.41 -7.64
CA ARG A 114 -8.06 -5.02 -7.71
C ARG A 114 -7.04 -4.01 -7.20
N ALA A 115 -5.77 -4.32 -7.35
CA ALA A 115 -4.68 -3.49 -6.81
C ALA A 115 -4.64 -2.09 -7.42
N ILE A 116 -4.94 -1.92 -8.72
CA ILE A 116 -4.85 -0.63 -9.41
C ILE A 116 -5.68 0.42 -8.69
N GLY A 117 -6.98 0.19 -8.48
CA GLY A 117 -7.86 1.17 -7.82
C GLY A 117 -7.40 1.50 -6.40
N LYS A 118 -7.07 0.48 -5.60
CA LYS A 118 -6.59 0.64 -4.23
C LYS A 118 -5.34 1.51 -4.15
N TYR A 119 -4.34 1.21 -5.00
CA TYR A 119 -3.07 1.95 -4.99
C TYR A 119 -3.17 3.32 -5.65
N PHE A 120 -4.05 3.50 -6.63
CA PHE A 120 -4.36 4.81 -7.20
C PHE A 120 -4.84 5.78 -6.13
N PHE A 121 -5.91 5.45 -5.39
CA PHE A 121 -6.43 6.30 -4.32
C PHE A 121 -5.43 6.51 -3.18
N LYS A 122 -4.66 5.47 -2.85
CA LYS A 122 -3.59 5.59 -1.87
C LYS A 122 -2.51 6.57 -2.33
N GLY A 123 -2.09 6.47 -3.58
CA GLY A 123 -1.12 7.39 -4.19
C GLY A 123 -1.62 8.83 -4.24
N LEU A 124 -2.88 9.04 -4.62
CA LEU A 124 -3.53 10.35 -4.63
C LEU A 124 -3.55 10.98 -3.24
N LYS A 125 -3.95 10.21 -2.21
CA LYS A 125 -3.94 10.66 -0.81
C LYS A 125 -2.53 11.06 -0.36
N TYR A 126 -1.53 10.25 -0.65
CA TYR A 126 -0.15 10.54 -0.24
C TYR A 126 0.46 11.70 -1.03
N GLY A 127 0.11 11.85 -2.32
CA GLY A 127 0.49 13.01 -3.11
C GLY A 127 -0.06 14.32 -2.54
N ALA A 128 -1.32 14.32 -2.09
CA ALA A 128 -1.93 15.48 -1.44
C ALA A 128 -1.25 15.81 -0.09
N ILE A 129 -1.06 14.80 0.77
CA ILE A 129 -0.39 14.99 2.07
C ILE A 129 1.05 15.47 1.88
N GLY A 130 1.79 14.85 0.94
CA GLY A 130 3.17 15.22 0.64
C GLY A 130 3.28 16.64 0.07
N GLY A 131 2.33 17.05 -0.75
CA GLY A 131 2.25 18.42 -1.27
C GLY A 131 2.09 19.45 -0.16
N VAL A 132 1.11 19.25 0.70
CA VAL A 132 0.87 20.15 1.85
C VAL A 132 2.07 20.17 2.80
N ALA A 133 2.59 19.01 3.18
CA ALA A 133 3.74 18.93 4.08
C ALA A 133 5.00 19.58 3.50
N GLY A 134 5.25 19.37 2.20
CA GLY A 134 6.40 19.97 1.50
C GLY A 134 6.30 21.49 1.45
N VAL A 135 5.12 22.02 1.12
CA VAL A 135 4.90 23.48 1.14
C VAL A 135 5.05 24.05 2.53
N THR A 136 4.46 23.38 3.55
CA THR A 136 4.56 23.86 4.94
C THR A 136 6.02 23.92 5.39
N ALA A 137 6.82 22.89 5.06
CA ALA A 137 8.23 22.87 5.38
C ALA A 137 9.00 24.02 4.69
N LEU A 138 8.79 24.22 3.40
CA LEU A 138 9.38 25.35 2.66
C LEU A 138 8.94 26.70 3.23
N TRP A 139 7.67 26.80 3.62
CA TRP A 139 7.09 27.99 4.18
C TRP A 139 7.71 28.40 5.51
N LEU A 140 7.94 27.44 6.40
CA LEU A 140 8.65 27.69 7.67
C LEU A 140 10.05 28.24 7.44
N LEU A 141 10.69 27.89 6.31
CA LEU A 141 12.00 28.42 5.93
C LEU A 141 11.91 29.87 5.44
N VAL A 142 10.86 30.22 4.71
CA VAL A 142 10.66 31.57 4.15
C VAL A 142 10.27 32.58 5.24
N ILE A 143 9.46 32.19 6.21
CA ILE A 143 9.06 33.07 7.34
C ILE A 143 10.26 33.51 8.21
N THR A 144 11.32 32.70 8.22
CA THR A 144 12.54 33.03 9.01
C THR A 144 13.44 34.04 8.32
N ASP A 145 13.15 34.43 7.08
CA ASP A 145 13.91 35.41 6.32
C ASP A 145 13.17 36.76 6.33
N ASP A 146 13.79 37.81 6.88
CA ASP A 146 13.22 39.15 7.12
C ASP A 146 12.84 39.93 5.83
N ASN A 147 12.36 39.25 4.81
CA ASN A 147 11.93 39.90 3.56
C ASN A 147 10.46 40.33 3.61
N SER A 148 10.18 41.51 3.09
CA SER A 148 8.92 42.25 3.04
C SER A 148 7.78 41.58 2.25
N PHE A 149 7.75 40.28 2.15
CA PHE A 149 6.69 39.51 1.50
C PHE A 149 5.68 39.05 2.57
N ASP A 150 4.39 39.32 2.37
CA ASP A 150 3.37 38.85 3.30
C ASP A 150 3.20 37.32 3.17
N PRO A 151 3.76 36.55 4.10
CA PRO A 151 3.77 35.12 3.95
C PRO A 151 2.38 34.49 4.05
N ILE A 152 1.45 35.08 4.76
CA ILE A 152 0.14 34.47 5.03
C ILE A 152 -0.73 34.42 3.78
N GLU A 153 -0.68 35.46 2.93
CA GLU A 153 -1.48 35.51 1.72
C GLU A 153 -0.98 34.56 0.62
N ALA A 154 0.33 34.34 0.53
CA ALA A 154 0.91 33.48 -0.50
C ALA A 154 0.85 31.97 -0.16
N TYR A 155 0.66 31.59 1.09
CA TYR A 155 0.63 30.17 1.51
C TYR A 155 -0.41 29.33 0.75
N PRO A 156 -1.69 29.72 0.67
CA PRO A 156 -2.69 28.90 -0.05
C PRO A 156 -2.38 28.79 -1.55
N PHE A 157 -1.79 29.83 -2.16
CA PHE A 157 -1.36 29.76 -3.55
C PHE A 157 -0.22 28.75 -3.75
N CYS A 158 0.79 28.77 -2.88
CA CYS A 158 1.89 27.79 -2.91
C CYS A 158 1.40 26.36 -2.69
N VAL A 159 0.47 26.15 -1.73
CA VAL A 159 -0.16 24.84 -1.51
C VAL A 159 -0.89 24.36 -2.76
N GLY A 160 -1.71 25.22 -3.38
CA GLY A 160 -2.43 24.89 -4.62
C GLY A 160 -1.48 24.54 -5.76
N PHE A 161 -0.46 25.36 -5.98
CA PHE A 161 0.51 25.18 -7.06
C PHE A 161 1.31 23.87 -6.90
N VAL A 162 1.87 23.61 -5.72
CA VAL A 162 2.64 22.36 -5.47
C VAL A 162 1.73 21.14 -5.53
N SER A 163 0.51 21.23 -5.00
CA SER A 163 -0.46 20.13 -5.02
C SER A 163 -0.87 19.76 -6.46
N MET A 164 -0.88 20.71 -7.38
CA MET A 164 -1.15 20.49 -8.80
C MET A 164 -0.15 19.48 -9.44
N PHE A 165 1.06 19.38 -8.91
CA PHE A 165 2.08 18.44 -9.38
C PHE A 165 2.17 17.19 -8.51
N THR A 166 2.12 17.34 -7.20
CA THR A 166 2.34 16.22 -6.28
C THR A 166 1.17 15.24 -6.25
N VAL A 167 -0.07 15.72 -6.41
CA VAL A 167 -1.25 14.85 -6.45
C VAL A 167 -1.26 13.96 -7.68
N PRO A 168 -1.10 14.46 -8.92
CA PRO A 168 -0.98 13.61 -10.11
C PRO A 168 0.23 12.67 -10.05
N ALA A 169 1.39 13.15 -9.59
CA ALA A 169 2.58 12.31 -9.46
C ALA A 169 2.35 11.15 -8.48
N GLY A 170 1.72 11.42 -7.33
CA GLY A 170 1.32 10.39 -6.38
C GLY A 170 0.32 9.39 -6.98
N ALA A 171 -0.67 9.88 -7.71
CA ALA A 171 -1.65 9.04 -8.40
C ALA A 171 -1.00 8.13 -9.44
N LEU A 172 -0.08 8.66 -10.28
CA LEU A 172 0.68 7.88 -11.27
C LEU A 172 1.56 6.83 -10.60
N GLY A 173 2.28 7.18 -9.54
CA GLY A 173 3.06 6.21 -8.76
C GLY A 173 2.18 5.10 -8.18
N GLY A 174 1.00 5.46 -7.70
CA GLY A 174 -0.01 4.52 -7.25
C GLY A 174 -0.51 3.59 -8.36
N LEU A 175 -0.80 4.13 -9.56
CA LEU A 175 -1.20 3.34 -10.73
C LEU A 175 -0.13 2.33 -11.11
N ILE A 176 1.13 2.75 -11.22
CA ILE A 176 2.25 1.88 -11.58
C ILE A 176 2.38 0.75 -10.57
N LYS A 177 2.40 1.07 -9.27
CA LYS A 177 2.47 0.07 -8.19
C LYS A 177 1.29 -0.89 -8.22
N GLY A 178 0.08 -0.36 -8.45
CA GLY A 178 -1.14 -1.15 -8.58
C GLY A 178 -1.10 -2.10 -9.77
N ALA A 179 -0.65 -1.63 -10.94
CA ALA A 179 -0.51 -2.43 -12.15
C ALA A 179 0.48 -3.59 -11.96
N ILE A 180 1.64 -3.33 -11.35
CA ILE A 180 2.64 -4.37 -11.04
C ILE A 180 2.05 -5.43 -10.10
N LYS A 181 1.34 -5.00 -9.06
CA LYS A 181 0.72 -5.93 -8.09
C LYS A 181 -0.42 -6.74 -8.71
N GLN A 182 -1.26 -6.10 -9.51
CA GLN A 182 -2.36 -6.77 -10.21
C GLN A 182 -1.84 -7.74 -11.27
N GLY A 183 -0.81 -7.40 -12.02
CA GLY A 183 -0.20 -8.28 -13.02
C GLY A 183 0.47 -9.53 -12.43
N ARG A 184 0.71 -9.56 -11.12
CA ARG A 184 1.22 -10.74 -10.38
C ARG A 184 0.10 -11.61 -9.79
N ALA A 185 -1.16 -11.23 -9.97
CA ALA A 185 -2.28 -12.04 -9.50
C ALA A 185 -2.46 -13.25 -10.42
N ILE A 186 -2.51 -14.43 -9.82
CA ILE A 186 -2.71 -15.71 -10.53
C ILE A 186 -4.10 -16.23 -10.18
N GLU A 187 -4.83 -16.62 -11.21
CA GLU A 187 -6.18 -17.13 -11.09
C GLU A 187 -6.22 -18.64 -11.20
N TYR A 188 -6.96 -19.28 -10.30
CA TYR A 188 -7.22 -20.69 -10.27
C TYR A 188 -8.74 -20.93 -10.29
N ILE A 189 -9.23 -21.63 -11.34
CA ILE A 189 -10.62 -22.12 -11.37
C ILE A 189 -10.62 -23.45 -10.61
N VAL A 190 -11.49 -23.56 -9.60
CA VAL A 190 -11.55 -24.74 -8.74
C VAL A 190 -12.74 -25.62 -9.19
N GLY A 191 -12.43 -26.88 -9.54
CA GLY A 191 -13.45 -27.81 -10.02
C GLY A 191 -12.93 -29.21 -10.24
N PRO A 192 -13.80 -30.18 -10.55
CA PRO A 192 -13.42 -31.59 -10.69
C PRO A 192 -12.42 -31.85 -11.84
N ASN A 193 -12.47 -31.04 -12.90
CA ASN A 193 -11.57 -31.13 -14.08
C ASN A 193 -10.53 -30.01 -14.09
N ASP A 194 -10.44 -29.21 -13.04
CA ASP A 194 -9.58 -28.06 -12.91
C ASP A 194 -8.70 -28.18 -11.65
N TRP A 195 -8.33 -27.05 -11.07
CA TRP A 195 -7.55 -27.04 -9.85
C TRP A 195 -8.34 -27.60 -8.68
N GLN A 196 -7.73 -28.46 -7.91
CA GLN A 196 -8.25 -29.01 -6.66
C GLN A 196 -7.42 -28.50 -5.51
N ILE A 197 -8.08 -28.06 -4.43
CA ILE A 197 -7.41 -27.67 -3.22
C ILE A 197 -7.17 -28.97 -2.42
N VAL A 198 -5.89 -29.31 -2.27
CA VAL A 198 -5.43 -30.45 -1.49
C VAL A 198 -4.74 -29.95 -0.22
N GLN A 199 -4.83 -30.70 0.85
CA GLN A 199 -4.22 -30.36 2.14
C GLN A 199 -2.75 -30.73 2.18
#